data_cf9aa0bf5c58d5240eddf44b7c5abab9
#
_entry.id   cf9aa0bf5c58d5240eddf44b7c5abab9
#
_cell.length_a   1.000
_cell.length_b   1.000
_cell.length_c   1.000
_cell.angle_alpha   90.00
_cell.angle_beta   90.00
_cell.angle_gamma   90.00
#
_symmetry.space_group_name_H-M   'P 1'
#
loop_
_entity.id
_entity.type
_entity.pdbx_description
1 polymer ?
#
loop_
_entity_poly.entity_id
_entity_poly.type
_entity_poly.pdbx_seq_one_letter_code
_entity_poly.pdbx_strand_id
1 'polypeptide(L)'
;MLIRNAVIDGYPGPVDLRLMHGAVQEIGVGLQKGLYESELDLAGDALRPCPPEMPLPKRFRRGAGESGPIRPGSREPFLRMHEEDAVGLIHQHSAD
;
A
#
# COMPACT_ATOMS: atom_id res chain seq x y z
N MET A 1 -2.97 -6.49 7.38
CA MET A 1 -3.23 -5.05 7.55
C MET A 1 -4.28 -4.59 6.57
N LEU A 2 -5.25 -3.85 7.04
CA LEU A 2 -6.26 -3.24 6.19
C LEU A 2 -5.94 -1.75 6.01
N ILE A 3 -5.75 -1.34 4.76
CA ILE A 3 -5.50 0.06 4.41
C ILE A 3 -6.81 0.63 3.90
N ARG A 4 -7.27 1.74 4.48
CA ARG A 4 -8.52 2.37 4.10
C ARG A 4 -8.32 3.70 3.41
N ASN A 5 -9.25 4.01 2.51
CA ASN A 5 -9.34 5.31 1.86
C ASN A 5 -8.06 5.71 1.13
N ALA A 6 -7.51 4.77 0.38
CA ALA A 6 -6.33 5.00 -0.44
C ALA A 6 -6.74 5.31 -1.87
N VAL A 7 -6.10 6.31 -2.46
CA VAL A 7 -6.29 6.64 -3.87
C VAL A 7 -5.21 5.93 -4.67
N ILE A 8 -5.62 5.06 -5.57
CA ILE A 8 -4.69 4.32 -6.44
C ILE A 8 -5.11 4.44 -7.90
N ASP A 9 -4.13 4.29 -8.79
CA ASP A 9 -4.40 4.36 -10.22
C ASP A 9 -5.37 3.27 -10.67
N GLY A 10 -6.26 3.61 -11.56
CA GLY A 10 -7.22 2.67 -12.12
C GLY A 10 -8.56 2.62 -11.39
N TYR A 11 -8.70 3.36 -10.29
CA TYR A 11 -9.95 3.42 -9.54
C TYR A 11 -10.43 4.86 -9.45
N PRO A 12 -11.75 5.10 -9.62
CA PRO A 12 -12.28 6.47 -9.69
C PRO A 12 -12.34 7.19 -8.33
N GLY A 13 -12.17 6.49 -7.24
CA GLY A 13 -12.23 7.08 -5.89
C GLY A 13 -11.40 6.28 -4.90
N PRO A 14 -11.41 6.69 -3.63
CA PRO A 14 -10.68 5.96 -2.60
C PRO A 14 -11.17 4.53 -2.47
N VAL A 15 -10.24 3.62 -2.24
CA VAL A 15 -10.51 2.20 -2.04
C VAL A 15 -9.80 1.69 -0.80
N ASP A 16 -10.20 0.51 -0.35
CA ASP A 16 -9.53 -0.21 0.72
C ASP A 16 -8.67 -1.33 0.11
N LEU A 17 -7.54 -1.61 0.75
CA LEU A 17 -6.65 -2.69 0.32
C LEU A 17 -6.32 -3.56 1.53
N ARG A 18 -6.27 -4.86 1.33
CA ARG A 18 -5.80 -5.78 2.36
C ARG A 18 -4.43 -6.30 2.01
N LEU A 19 -3.46 -6.08 2.91
CA LEU A 19 -2.11 -6.63 2.81
C LEU A 19 -2.02 -7.89 3.64
N MET A 20 -1.54 -8.98 3.04
CA MET A 20 -1.23 -10.23 3.72
C MET A 20 0.05 -10.80 3.13
N HIS A 21 0.92 -11.26 4.02
CA HIS A 21 2.18 -11.88 3.61
C HIS A 21 3.02 -10.99 2.69
N GLY A 22 2.98 -9.68 2.94
CA GLY A 22 3.77 -8.72 2.20
C GLY A 22 3.24 -8.36 0.82
N ALA A 23 2.02 -8.74 0.49
CA ALA A 23 1.42 -8.45 -0.81
C ALA A 23 -0.03 -8.01 -0.66
N VAL A 24 -0.53 -7.30 -1.67
CA VAL A 24 -1.95 -6.93 -1.73
C VAL A 24 -2.75 -8.20 -2.02
N GLN A 25 -3.69 -8.52 -1.15
CA GLN A 25 -4.57 -9.68 -1.31
C GLN A 25 -5.86 -9.32 -2.02
N GLU A 26 -6.46 -8.18 -1.64
CA GLU A 26 -7.70 -7.75 -2.30
C GLU A 26 -7.80 -6.23 -2.26
N ILE A 27 -8.58 -5.70 -3.20
CA ILE A 27 -8.85 -4.27 -3.32
C ILE A 27 -10.37 -4.14 -3.49
N GLY A 28 -10.97 -3.21 -2.78
CA GLY A 28 -12.40 -2.98 -2.88
C GLY A 28 -12.84 -1.78 -2.06
N VAL A 29 -14.13 -1.53 -2.06
CA VAL A 29 -14.74 -0.45 -1.29
C VAL A 29 -15.45 -1.08 -0.10
N GLY A 30 -15.18 -0.54 1.10
CA GLY A 30 -15.84 -1.02 2.30
C GLY A 30 -15.43 -2.42 2.72
N LEU A 31 -14.17 -2.78 2.57
CA LEU A 31 -13.68 -4.08 3.02
C LEU A 31 -13.86 -4.22 4.53
N GLN A 32 -14.29 -5.41 4.95
CA GLN A 32 -14.54 -5.68 6.35
C GLN A 32 -13.25 -6.04 7.07
N LYS A 33 -12.98 -5.34 8.16
CA LYS A 33 -11.79 -5.59 8.99
C LYS A 33 -11.93 -6.92 9.71
N GLY A 34 -10.88 -7.73 9.67
CA GLY A 34 -10.79 -8.96 10.43
C GLY A 34 -10.60 -8.71 11.92
N LEU A 35 -10.84 -9.73 12.74
CA LEU A 35 -10.87 -9.61 14.19
C LEU A 35 -9.54 -9.09 14.79
N TYR A 36 -8.42 -9.55 14.29
CA TYR A 36 -7.10 -9.14 14.77
C TYR A 36 -6.31 -8.37 13.74
N GLU A 37 -6.97 -7.87 12.72
CA GLU A 37 -6.32 -7.16 11.63
C GLU A 37 -6.02 -5.73 12.05
N SER A 38 -4.80 -5.25 11.79
CA SER A 38 -4.47 -3.84 11.98
C SER A 38 -5.10 -3.01 10.87
N GLU A 39 -5.39 -1.75 11.16
CA GLU A 39 -6.06 -0.85 10.24
C GLU A 39 -5.28 0.46 10.12
N LEU A 40 -5.13 0.94 8.91
CA LEU A 40 -4.51 2.23 8.65
C LEU A 40 -5.36 3.00 7.66
N ASP A 41 -5.86 4.16 8.08
CA ASP A 41 -6.68 5.03 7.23
C ASP A 41 -5.79 6.08 6.59
N LEU A 42 -5.73 6.11 5.26
CA LEU A 42 -4.93 7.09 4.53
C LEU A 42 -5.67 8.41 4.32
N ALA A 43 -6.94 8.47 4.67
CA ALA A 43 -7.75 9.70 4.58
C ALA A 43 -7.71 10.34 3.19
N GLY A 44 -7.62 9.54 2.15
CA GLY A 44 -7.60 10.03 0.78
C GLY A 44 -6.20 10.26 0.20
N ASP A 45 -5.15 9.97 0.95
CA ASP A 45 -3.80 10.03 0.40
C ASP A 45 -3.60 8.96 -0.66
N ALA A 46 -2.72 9.24 -1.62
CA ALA A 46 -2.40 8.29 -2.66
C ALA A 46 -1.46 7.20 -2.16
N LEU A 47 -1.61 6.02 -2.72
CA LEU A 47 -0.71 4.91 -2.49
C LEU A 47 -0.12 4.49 -3.83
N ARG A 48 1.20 4.38 -3.89
CA ARG A 48 1.92 4.08 -5.14
C ARG A 48 2.97 3.02 -4.90
N PRO A 49 3.33 2.25 -5.94
CA PRO A 49 4.50 1.39 -5.85
C PRO A 49 5.75 2.23 -5.66
N CYS A 50 6.73 1.71 -4.91
CA CYS A 50 8.00 2.40 -4.76
C CYS A 50 8.78 2.35 -6.08
N PRO A 51 9.34 3.48 -6.54
CA PRO A 51 10.16 3.48 -7.75
C PRO A 51 11.40 2.60 -7.59
N PRO A 52 11.88 1.96 -8.67
CA PRO A 52 13.05 1.09 -8.57
C PRO A 52 14.33 1.81 -8.13
N GLU A 53 14.45 3.10 -8.43
CA GLU A 53 15.60 3.90 -8.03
C GLU A 53 15.58 4.38 -6.59
N MET A 54 14.46 4.20 -5.88
CA MET A 54 14.34 4.65 -4.50
C MET A 54 15.23 3.81 -3.59
N PRO A 55 16.09 4.43 -2.74
CA PRO A 55 16.85 3.67 -1.77
C PRO A 55 15.93 3.10 -0.69
N LEU A 56 15.93 1.78 -0.57
CA LEU A 56 15.10 1.08 0.40
C LEU A 56 15.97 0.26 1.35
N PRO A 57 15.48 0.00 2.57
CA PRO A 57 16.12 -0.98 3.42
C PRO A 57 16.26 -2.32 2.70
N LYS A 58 17.33 -3.04 3.04
CA LYS A 58 17.67 -4.29 2.37
C LYS A 58 16.53 -5.29 2.33
N ARG A 59 15.71 -5.33 3.37
CA ARG A 59 14.58 -6.26 3.47
C ARG A 59 13.50 -6.03 2.42
N PHE A 60 13.45 -4.84 1.80
CA PHE A 60 12.44 -4.52 0.79
C PHE A 60 12.92 -4.61 -0.64
N ARG A 61 14.16 -4.97 -0.88
CA ARG A 61 14.73 -4.94 -2.23
C ARG A 61 13.96 -5.77 -3.25
N ARG A 62 13.37 -6.87 -2.81
CA ARG A 62 12.64 -7.75 -3.72
C ARG A 62 11.29 -7.20 -4.14
N GLY A 63 10.69 -6.35 -3.30
CA GLY A 63 9.43 -5.73 -3.64
C GLY A 63 9.60 -4.47 -4.45
N ALA A 64 10.79 -3.91 -4.46
CA ALA A 64 11.05 -2.68 -5.19
C ALA A 64 11.12 -2.94 -6.69
N GLY A 65 10.73 -1.96 -7.48
CA GLY A 65 10.88 -2.04 -8.92
C GLY A 65 9.68 -2.55 -9.68
N GLU A 66 8.63 -2.97 -9.01
CA GLU A 66 7.39 -3.25 -9.72
C GLU A 66 6.85 -1.95 -10.30
N SER A 67 6.55 -1.97 -11.58
CA SER A 67 5.95 -0.82 -12.25
C SER A 67 4.49 -1.10 -12.55
N GLY A 68 3.74 -0.02 -12.79
CA GLY A 68 2.33 -0.12 -13.10
C GLY A 68 1.44 0.13 -11.88
N PRO A 69 0.12 0.00 -12.05
CA PRO A 69 -0.82 0.25 -10.96
C PRO A 69 -0.76 -0.83 -9.89
N ILE A 70 -1.10 -0.46 -8.67
CA ILE A 70 -1.25 -1.42 -7.58
C ILE A 70 -2.43 -2.34 -7.90
N ARG A 71 -2.23 -3.64 -7.76
CA ARG A 71 -3.23 -4.66 -8.03
C ARG A 71 -3.05 -5.82 -7.06
N PRO A 72 -4.00 -6.75 -6.97
CA PRO A 72 -3.78 -7.96 -6.17
C PRO A 72 -2.50 -8.67 -6.61
N GLY A 73 -1.67 -8.99 -5.65
CA GLY A 73 -0.34 -9.55 -5.89
C GLY A 73 0.81 -8.55 -5.84
N SER A 74 0.53 -7.26 -5.90
CA SER A 74 1.56 -6.22 -5.76
C SER A 74 2.22 -6.34 -4.39
N ARG A 75 3.55 -6.25 -4.35
CA ARG A 75 4.32 -6.47 -3.13
C ARG A 75 4.73 -5.16 -2.46
N GLU A 76 4.75 -5.21 -1.13
CA GLU A 76 5.23 -4.08 -0.32
C GLU A 76 6.73 -3.84 -0.54
N PRO A 77 7.25 -2.66 -0.24
CA PRO A 77 6.56 -1.55 0.40
C PRO A 77 5.83 -0.69 -0.61
N PHE A 78 4.92 0.14 -0.11
CA PHE A 78 4.23 1.12 -0.92
C PHE A 78 4.55 2.52 -0.42
N LEU A 79 4.47 3.49 -1.31
CA LEU A 79 4.75 4.89 -0.99
C LEU A 79 3.44 5.62 -0.75
N ARG A 80 3.32 6.25 0.43
CA ARG A 80 2.17 7.10 0.75
C ARG A 80 2.48 8.51 0.28
N MET A 81 1.59 9.06 -0.53
CA MET A 81 1.72 10.41 -1.07
C MET A 81 0.58 11.28 -0.58
N HIS A 82 0.91 12.41 0.00
CA HIS A 82 -0.07 13.44 0.32
C HIS A 82 0.14 14.59 -0.66
N GLU A 83 -0.87 14.85 -1.50
CA GLU A 83 -0.73 15.76 -2.63
C GLU A 83 0.40 15.25 -3.54
N GLU A 84 1.50 15.96 -3.67
CA GLU A 84 2.63 15.53 -4.49
C GLU A 84 3.86 15.14 -3.66
N ASP A 85 3.71 15.07 -2.34
CA ASP A 85 4.81 14.82 -1.43
C ASP A 85 4.76 13.42 -0.86
N ALA A 86 5.90 12.73 -0.87
CA ALA A 86 6.03 11.44 -0.21
C ALA A 86 6.05 11.67 1.30
N VAL A 87 5.15 11.02 2.03
CA VAL A 87 5.03 11.19 3.48
C VAL A 87 5.37 9.93 4.27
N GLY A 88 5.64 8.83 3.60
CA GLY A 88 6.07 7.62 4.29
C GLY A 88 5.99 6.37 3.44
N LEU A 89 6.52 5.29 4.00
CA LEU A 89 6.41 3.96 3.44
C LEU A 89 5.36 3.17 4.21
N ILE A 90 4.61 2.36 3.49
CA ILE A 90 3.59 1.49 4.09
C ILE A 90 4.00 0.05 3.86
N HIS A 91 4.08 -0.70 4.95
CA HIS A 91 4.38 -2.12 4.91
C HIS A 91 3.73 -2.82 6.10
N GLN A 92 3.54 -4.11 5.97
CA GLN A 92 2.75 -4.87 6.94
C GLN A 92 3.43 -5.04 8.30
N HIS A 93 4.75 -5.09 8.33
CA HIS A 93 5.53 -5.31 9.55
C HIS A 93 6.25 -4.07 10.01
N SER A 94 5.48 -3.00 10.21
CA SER A 94 6.06 -1.72 10.63
C SER A 94 6.73 -1.77 12.00
N ALA A 95 6.43 -2.76 12.80
CA ALA A 95 6.99 -2.89 14.15
C ALA A 95 8.35 -3.57 14.18
N ASP A 96 8.80 -4.11 13.10
CA ASP A 96 10.08 -4.84 13.05
C ASP A 96 11.28 -3.94 12.89
#